data_21ec65af9e8052afca57734e4356a1d3
#
_entry.id   21ec65af9e8052afca57734e4356a1d3
#
_cell.length_a   1.000
_cell.length_b   1.000
_cell.length_c   1.000
_cell.angle_alpha   90.00
_cell.angle_beta   90.00
_cell.angle_gamma   90.00
#
_symmetry.space_group_name_H-M   'P 1'
#
loop_
_entity.id
_entity.type
_entity.pdbx_description
1 polymer ?
#
loop_
_entity_poly.entity_id
_entity_poly.type
_entity_poly.pdbx_seq_one_letter_code
_entity_poly.pdbx_strand_id
1 'polypeptide(L)'
;MDALGFISFGTKEVPGNAGLKDQNAALKWVHKNIKYFGGDAKKVTIMGQSAGSVSVAFHIGSPMSKGLFHRAIAMSGSPLNTCSLALKLKTPRNYSNSCSPSLQTN
;
A
#
# COMPACT_ATOMS: atom_id res chain seq x y z
N MET A 1 7.38 -0.58 -6.98
CA MET A 1 6.54 -1.80 -7.09
C MET A 1 5.75 -1.69 -8.36
N ASP A 2 5.89 -2.68 -9.21
CA ASP A 2 5.22 -2.72 -10.50
C ASP A 2 3.82 -3.35 -10.35
N ALA A 3 3.04 -3.34 -11.43
CA ALA A 3 1.70 -3.92 -11.52
C ALA A 3 1.64 -5.38 -10.99
N LEU A 4 2.70 -6.14 -11.17
CA LEU A 4 2.85 -7.52 -10.69
C LEU A 4 2.65 -7.68 -9.17
N GLY A 5 2.98 -6.66 -8.38
CA GLY A 5 2.78 -6.67 -6.93
C GLY A 5 1.32 -6.67 -6.46
N PHE A 6 0.37 -6.42 -7.39
CA PHE A 6 -1.05 -6.28 -7.07
C PHE A 6 -1.96 -7.19 -7.91
N ILE A 7 -1.39 -8.00 -8.79
CA ILE A 7 -2.15 -8.99 -9.57
C ILE A 7 -2.75 -10.04 -8.64
N SER A 8 -4.02 -10.35 -8.84
CA SER A 8 -4.73 -11.43 -8.17
C SER A 8 -5.53 -12.23 -9.18
N PHE A 9 -5.34 -13.54 -9.17
CA PHE A 9 -6.19 -14.48 -9.91
C PHE A 9 -7.23 -15.15 -9.00
N GLY A 10 -7.25 -14.82 -7.71
CA GLY A 10 -8.13 -15.44 -6.73
C GLY A 10 -7.77 -16.89 -6.41
N THR A 11 -6.57 -17.34 -6.82
CA THR A 11 -6.04 -18.67 -6.52
C THR A 11 -5.13 -18.62 -5.29
N LYS A 12 -4.79 -19.79 -4.76
CA LYS A 12 -3.83 -19.87 -3.63
C LYS A 12 -2.43 -19.44 -4.03
N GLU A 13 -2.05 -19.65 -5.29
CA GLU A 13 -0.74 -19.33 -5.86
C GLU A 13 -0.60 -17.82 -6.10
N VAL A 14 -1.69 -17.16 -6.50
CA VAL A 14 -1.72 -15.72 -6.80
C VAL A 14 -2.89 -15.05 -6.05
N PRO A 15 -2.81 -14.98 -4.72
CA PRO A 15 -3.90 -14.46 -3.87
C PRO A 15 -4.05 -12.94 -3.92
N GLY A 16 -3.07 -12.24 -4.50
CA GLY A 16 -3.01 -10.78 -4.58
C GLY A 16 -2.37 -10.11 -3.36
N ASN A 17 -2.30 -8.77 -3.45
CA ASN A 17 -1.74 -7.90 -2.40
C ASN A 17 -0.29 -8.21 -2.02
N ALA A 18 0.50 -8.82 -2.91
CA ALA A 18 1.90 -9.13 -2.64
C ALA A 18 2.69 -7.86 -2.28
N GLY A 19 2.45 -6.74 -3.00
CA GLY A 19 3.09 -5.47 -2.70
C GLY A 19 2.81 -4.94 -1.30
N LEU A 20 1.57 -5.06 -0.79
CA LEU A 20 1.24 -4.66 0.59
C LEU A 20 1.86 -5.62 1.62
N LYS A 21 1.98 -6.91 1.29
CA LYS A 21 2.66 -7.88 2.15
C LYS A 21 4.15 -7.60 2.24
N ASP A 22 4.78 -7.21 1.14
CA ASP A 22 6.19 -6.79 1.10
C ASP A 22 6.42 -5.54 1.95
N GLN A 23 5.53 -4.53 1.84
CA GLN A 23 5.59 -3.36 2.70
C GLN A 23 5.45 -3.74 4.18
N ASN A 24 4.54 -4.66 4.51
CA ASN A 24 4.39 -5.16 5.88
C ASN A 24 5.65 -5.88 6.37
N ALA A 25 6.29 -6.68 5.52
CA ALA A 25 7.56 -7.33 5.83
C ALA A 25 8.67 -6.30 6.08
N ALA A 26 8.74 -5.24 5.28
CA ALA A 26 9.68 -4.13 5.48
C ALA A 26 9.43 -3.42 6.83
N LEU A 27 8.17 -3.14 7.18
CA LEU A 27 7.82 -2.55 8.48
C LEU A 27 8.25 -3.43 9.65
N LYS A 28 8.04 -4.75 9.56
CA LYS A 28 8.50 -5.71 10.56
C LYS A 28 10.02 -5.71 10.68
N TRP A 29 10.72 -5.64 9.55
CA TRP A 29 12.17 -5.55 9.54
C TRP A 29 12.65 -4.27 10.23
N VAL A 30 12.07 -3.12 9.90
CA VAL A 30 12.38 -1.84 10.56
C VAL A 30 12.13 -1.95 12.06
N HIS A 31 10.97 -2.42 12.47
CA HIS A 31 10.62 -2.56 13.88
C HIS A 31 11.65 -3.40 14.67
N LYS A 32 12.15 -4.49 14.04
CA LYS A 32 13.13 -5.39 14.66
C LYS A 32 14.55 -4.79 14.69
N ASN A 33 14.95 -4.05 13.66
CA ASN A 33 16.35 -3.73 13.41
C ASN A 33 16.71 -2.26 13.63
N ILE A 34 15.74 -1.33 13.65
CA ILE A 34 15.99 0.10 13.63
C ILE A 34 16.87 0.60 14.81
N LYS A 35 16.85 -0.11 15.93
CA LYS A 35 17.68 0.16 17.09
C LYS A 35 19.18 0.10 16.78
N TYR A 36 19.60 -0.77 15.86
CA TYR A 36 20.99 -0.91 15.45
C TYR A 36 21.47 0.24 14.57
N PHE A 37 20.54 1.03 14.05
CA PHE A 37 20.78 2.23 13.24
C PHE A 37 20.54 3.53 14.04
N GLY A 38 20.44 3.44 15.37
CA GLY A 38 20.22 4.60 16.23
C GLY A 38 18.76 5.08 16.26
N GLY A 39 17.82 4.34 15.67
CA GLY A 39 16.40 4.68 15.68
C GLY A 39 15.62 4.05 16.84
N ASP A 40 14.38 4.49 17.01
CA ASP A 40 13.47 4.02 18.04
C ASP A 40 12.26 3.33 17.40
N ALA A 41 12.12 2.02 17.62
CA ALA A 41 11.00 1.23 17.13
C ALA A 41 9.63 1.72 17.65
N LYS A 42 9.60 2.49 18.76
CA LYS A 42 8.39 3.09 19.33
C LYS A 42 8.05 4.46 18.71
N LYS A 43 8.86 4.95 17.77
CA LYS A 43 8.68 6.27 17.14
C LYS A 43 8.69 6.20 15.61
N VAL A 44 8.26 5.11 15.04
CA VAL A 44 8.18 4.90 13.59
C VAL A 44 7.04 5.72 13.00
N THR A 45 7.35 6.48 11.95
CA THR A 45 6.36 7.19 11.14
C THR A 45 6.41 6.63 9.73
N ILE A 46 5.27 6.28 9.17
CA ILE A 46 5.14 5.91 7.76
C ILE A 46 4.58 7.09 6.96
N MET A 47 5.06 7.26 5.73
CA MET A 47 4.56 8.32 4.86
C MET A 47 4.48 7.84 3.42
N GLY A 48 3.53 8.41 2.67
CA GLY A 48 3.36 8.08 1.27
C GLY A 48 2.58 9.13 0.49
N GLN A 49 2.88 9.22 -0.80
CA GLN A 49 2.24 10.14 -1.74
C GLN A 49 1.51 9.33 -2.82
N SER A 50 0.33 9.78 -3.28
CA SER A 50 -0.49 9.14 -4.31
C SER A 50 -0.77 7.66 -3.95
N ALA A 51 -0.33 6.70 -4.74
CA ALA A 51 -0.45 5.26 -4.42
C ALA A 51 0.22 4.88 -3.09
N GLY A 52 1.30 5.58 -2.70
CA GLY A 52 1.93 5.42 -1.39
C GLY A 52 1.03 5.90 -0.25
N SER A 53 0.25 6.97 -0.47
CA SER A 53 -0.77 7.44 0.48
C SER A 53 -1.86 6.40 0.69
N VAL A 54 -2.33 5.78 -0.39
CA VAL A 54 -3.28 4.66 -0.35
C VAL A 54 -2.71 3.48 0.43
N SER A 55 -1.45 3.13 0.19
CA SER A 55 -0.75 2.06 0.93
C SER A 55 -0.68 2.36 2.43
N VAL A 56 -0.33 3.61 2.79
CA VAL A 56 -0.33 4.07 4.19
C VAL A 56 -1.70 3.87 4.83
N ALA A 57 -2.77 4.28 4.13
CA ALA A 57 -4.13 4.12 4.65
C ALA A 57 -4.52 2.64 4.81
N PHE A 58 -4.10 1.76 3.90
CA PHE A 58 -4.30 0.31 4.07
C PHE A 58 -3.54 -0.24 5.27
N HIS A 59 -2.32 0.23 5.55
CA HIS A 59 -1.58 -0.19 6.75
C HIS A 59 -2.23 0.30 8.03
N ILE A 60 -2.84 1.50 8.05
CA ILE A 60 -3.62 1.98 9.20
C ILE A 60 -4.79 1.03 9.52
N GLY A 61 -5.50 0.56 8.49
CA GLY A 61 -6.64 -0.35 8.64
C GLY A 61 -6.27 -1.83 8.77
N SER A 62 -5.00 -2.20 8.62
CA SER A 62 -4.56 -3.59 8.58
C SER A 62 -4.17 -4.12 9.97
N PRO A 63 -4.82 -5.18 10.46
CA PRO A 63 -4.39 -5.85 11.69
C PRO A 63 -2.95 -6.37 11.63
N MET A 64 -2.46 -6.71 10.43
CA MET A 64 -1.09 -7.21 10.22
C MET A 64 -0.02 -6.15 10.51
N SER A 65 -0.38 -4.87 10.42
CA SER A 65 0.53 -3.73 10.63
C SER A 65 0.40 -3.11 12.02
N LYS A 66 -0.47 -3.66 12.84
CA LYS A 66 -0.69 -3.15 14.20
C LYS A 66 0.59 -3.17 15.02
N GLY A 67 0.94 -2.02 15.61
CA GLY A 67 2.12 -1.88 16.46
C GLY A 67 3.45 -1.72 15.71
N LEU A 68 3.46 -1.75 14.36
CA LEU A 68 4.68 -1.59 13.57
C LEU A 68 5.05 -0.12 13.32
N PHE A 69 4.09 0.79 13.48
CA PHE A 69 4.29 2.25 13.35
C PHE A 69 3.37 3.00 14.31
N HIS A 70 3.66 4.28 14.55
CA HIS A 70 3.00 5.11 15.56
C HIS A 70 2.37 6.37 14.96
N ARG A 71 2.84 6.80 13.78
CA ARG A 71 2.33 7.95 13.05
C ARG A 71 2.27 7.65 11.58
N ALA A 72 1.38 8.34 10.86
CA ALA A 72 1.20 8.18 9.43
C ALA A 72 0.99 9.54 8.76
N ILE A 73 1.59 9.73 7.58
CA ILE A 73 1.40 10.90 6.72
C ILE A 73 0.94 10.40 5.35
N ALA A 74 -0.31 10.72 5.01
CA ALA A 74 -0.93 10.34 3.74
C ALA A 74 -1.11 11.60 2.88
N MET A 75 -0.42 11.64 1.73
CA MET A 75 -0.42 12.81 0.85
C MET A 75 -1.06 12.47 -0.50
N SER A 76 -2.10 13.23 -0.87
CA SER A 76 -2.71 13.17 -2.21
C SER A 76 -3.14 11.76 -2.64
N GLY A 77 -3.83 11.03 -1.78
CA GLY A 77 -4.40 9.72 -2.09
C GLY A 77 -5.36 9.24 -1.00
N SER A 78 -6.44 8.58 -1.42
CA SER A 78 -7.46 8.03 -0.53
C SER A 78 -7.71 6.56 -0.86
N PRO A 79 -7.89 5.68 0.13
CA PRO A 79 -8.24 4.28 -0.10
C PRO A 79 -9.67 4.12 -0.65
N LEU A 80 -10.48 5.18 -0.61
CA LEU A 80 -11.84 5.21 -1.15
C LEU A 80 -11.90 5.65 -2.61
N ASN A 81 -10.78 6.02 -3.22
CA ASN A 81 -10.68 6.36 -4.62
C ASN A 81 -10.94 5.12 -5.49
N THR A 82 -11.59 5.32 -6.65
CA THR A 82 -11.91 4.26 -7.62
C THR A 82 -10.68 3.46 -8.07
N CYS A 83 -9.53 4.10 -8.25
CA CYS A 83 -8.26 3.42 -8.54
C CYS A 83 -7.81 2.49 -7.43
N SER A 84 -8.02 2.88 -6.18
CA SER A 84 -7.69 2.05 -5.00
C SER A 84 -8.63 0.86 -4.88
N LEU A 85 -9.86 1.01 -5.33
CA LEU A 85 -10.86 -0.06 -5.37
C LEU A 85 -10.55 -1.08 -6.47
N ALA A 86 -10.03 -0.63 -7.61
CA ALA A 86 -9.58 -1.51 -8.70
C ALA A 86 -8.44 -2.44 -8.26
N LEU A 87 -7.56 -1.98 -7.37
CA LEU A 87 -6.54 -2.82 -6.72
C LEU A 87 -7.15 -3.90 -5.82
N LYS A 88 -8.36 -3.70 -5.29
CA LYS A 88 -9.09 -4.69 -4.49
C LYS A 88 -9.89 -5.69 -5.32
N LEU A 89 -10.39 -5.29 -6.48
CA LEU A 89 -11.55 -5.93 -7.09
C LEU A 89 -11.27 -6.75 -8.35
N LYS A 90 -10.08 -7.12 -8.67
CA LYS A 90 -9.88 -8.10 -9.75
C LYS A 90 -9.81 -7.64 -11.19
N THR A 91 -9.02 -8.37 -11.86
CA THR A 91 -8.99 -8.83 -13.23
C THR A 91 -8.21 -7.98 -14.22
N PRO A 92 -7.39 -8.68 -15.03
CA PRO A 92 -6.47 -8.04 -16.01
C PRO A 92 -7.17 -7.22 -17.09
N ARG A 93 -8.49 -7.35 -17.24
CA ARG A 93 -9.24 -6.74 -18.36
C ARG A 93 -9.61 -5.26 -18.18
N ASN A 94 -9.59 -4.73 -16.95
CA ASN A 94 -10.10 -3.38 -16.68
C ASN A 94 -9.06 -2.42 -16.09
N TYR A 95 -7.80 -2.81 -16.07
CA TYR A 95 -6.74 -2.02 -15.43
C TYR A 95 -6.40 -0.73 -16.19
N SER A 96 -6.52 -0.73 -17.52
CA SER A 96 -6.09 0.39 -18.37
C SER A 96 -7.01 1.61 -18.38
N ASN A 97 -8.30 1.44 -18.06
CA ASN A 97 -9.29 2.52 -18.24
C ASN A 97 -9.67 3.27 -16.96
N SER A 98 -9.30 2.77 -15.78
CA SER A 98 -9.78 3.37 -14.51
C SER A 98 -8.81 4.35 -13.87
N CYS A 99 -7.58 4.43 -14.33
CA CYS A 99 -6.53 5.26 -13.72
C CYS A 99 -5.93 6.33 -14.66
N SER A 100 -6.43 6.47 -15.87
CA SER A 100 -6.07 7.62 -16.72
C SER A 100 -6.89 8.82 -16.26
N PRO A 101 -6.25 9.93 -15.83
CA PRO A 101 -6.96 11.19 -15.72
C PRO A 101 -7.39 11.56 -17.13
N SER A 102 -8.69 11.62 -17.36
CA SER A 102 -9.22 12.31 -18.54
C SER A 102 -8.79 13.77 -18.43
N LEU A 103 -7.75 14.15 -19.14
CA LEU A 103 -7.49 15.52 -19.49
C LEU A 103 -8.63 15.95 -20.41
N GLN A 104 -9.74 16.36 -19.81
CA GLN A 104 -10.73 17.17 -20.50
C GLN A 104 -10.15 18.59 -20.56
N THR A 105 -9.48 18.88 -21.65
CA THR A 105 -9.24 20.26 -22.08
C THR A 105 -10.57 20.83 -22.57
N ASN A 106 -11.10 21.81 -21.85
CA ASN A 106 -12.04 22.78 -22.40
C ASN A 106 -11.30 23.77 -23.28
#